data_7188222b4fe846324e316f690149af02
#
_entry.id   7188222b4fe846324e316f690149af02
#
_cell.length_a   1.000
_cell.length_b   1.000
_cell.length_c   1.000
_cell.angle_alpha   90.00
_cell.angle_beta   90.00
_cell.angle_gamma   90.00
#
_symmetry.space_group_name_H-M   'P 1'
#
loop_
_entity.id
_entity.type
_entity.pdbx_description
1 polymer ?
#
loop_
_entity_poly.entity_id
_entity_poly.type
_entity_poly.pdbx_seq_one_letter_code
_entity_poly.pdbx_strand_id
1 'polypeptide(L)'
;MSGGQQQRLCIARAIAANPEVVLMDEPCSALDPIATSKIEDLMLDLKQQYTVIIVTHNMQQAARVSDYTALFYFGRLIEYGPTAEIFQRPRRSETADYIQGRFG
;
A
#
# COMPACT_ATOMS: atom_id res chain seq x y z
N MET A 1 14.28 17.13 -10.68
CA MET A 1 12.92 16.53 -10.57
C MET A 1 12.72 16.07 -9.13
N SER A 2 11.57 16.35 -8.54
CA SER A 2 11.28 15.92 -7.18
C SER A 2 11.05 14.42 -7.10
N GLY A 3 11.15 13.84 -5.90
CA GLY A 3 10.89 12.42 -5.68
C GLY A 3 9.46 12.02 -6.09
N GLY A 4 8.48 12.89 -5.80
CA GLY A 4 7.10 12.64 -6.21
C GLY A 4 6.90 12.67 -7.71
N GLN A 5 7.57 13.59 -8.40
CA GLN A 5 7.53 13.66 -9.86
C GLN A 5 8.19 12.44 -10.50
N GLN A 6 9.32 11.99 -9.95
CA GLN A 6 9.98 10.76 -10.41
C GLN A 6 9.09 9.56 -10.23
N GLN A 7 8.41 9.45 -9.08
CA GLN A 7 7.53 8.34 -8.80
C GLN A 7 6.34 8.32 -9.77
N ARG A 8 5.72 9.48 -10.02
CA ARG A 8 4.62 9.57 -10.98
C ARG A 8 5.07 9.19 -12.39
N LEU A 9 6.30 9.56 -12.78
CA LEU A 9 6.85 9.17 -14.08
C LEU A 9 7.04 7.67 -14.18
N CYS A 10 7.55 7.02 -13.13
CA CYS A 10 7.70 5.56 -13.08
C CYS A 10 6.36 4.87 -13.22
N ILE A 11 5.33 5.36 -12.54
CA ILE A 11 3.99 4.82 -12.62
C ILE A 11 3.43 4.99 -14.04
N ALA A 12 3.60 6.15 -14.64
CA ALA A 12 3.16 6.41 -16.01
C ALA A 12 3.81 5.45 -17.02
N ARG A 13 5.10 5.16 -16.85
CA ARG A 13 5.81 4.21 -17.70
C ARG A 13 5.26 2.80 -17.54
N ALA A 14 4.97 2.39 -16.32
CA ALA A 14 4.39 1.07 -16.05
C ALA A 14 3.02 0.94 -16.71
N ILE A 15 2.19 1.97 -16.63
CA ILE A 15 0.84 1.98 -17.20
C ILE A 15 0.88 1.99 -18.73
N ALA A 16 1.87 2.66 -19.33
CA ALA A 16 2.02 2.73 -20.77
C ALA A 16 2.17 1.34 -21.42
N ALA A 17 2.63 0.35 -20.66
CA ALA A 17 2.70 -1.04 -21.11
C ALA A 17 1.33 -1.75 -21.10
N ASN A 18 0.28 -1.08 -20.65
CA ASN A 18 -1.08 -1.60 -20.58
C ASN A 18 -1.18 -2.89 -19.76
N PRO A 19 -0.74 -2.89 -18.49
CA PRO A 19 -0.73 -4.10 -17.66
C PRO A 19 -2.11 -4.44 -17.13
N GLU A 20 -2.30 -5.69 -16.67
CA GLU A 20 -3.48 -6.08 -15.90
C GLU A 20 -3.29 -5.77 -14.41
N VAL A 21 -2.08 -5.88 -13.93
CA VAL A 21 -1.71 -5.67 -12.52
C VAL A 21 -0.58 -4.65 -12.43
N VAL A 22 -0.73 -3.69 -11.55
CA VAL A 22 0.31 -2.71 -11.24
C VAL A 22 0.85 -3.02 -9.85
N LEU A 23 2.14 -3.30 -9.75
CA LEU A 23 2.82 -3.58 -8.48
C LEU A 23 3.66 -2.36 -8.09
N MET A 24 3.45 -1.86 -6.89
CA MET A 24 4.21 -0.74 -6.33
C MET A 24 4.85 -1.17 -5.02
N ASP A 25 6.18 -1.09 -4.95
CA ASP A 25 6.94 -1.46 -3.77
C ASP A 25 7.40 -0.20 -3.06
N GLU A 26 6.90 0.01 -1.83
CA GLU A 26 7.19 1.16 -0.99
C GLU A 26 7.06 2.49 -1.77
N PRO A 27 5.90 2.76 -2.40
CA PRO A 27 5.80 3.85 -3.38
C PRO A 27 6.01 5.24 -2.80
N CYS A 28 5.87 5.42 -1.50
CA CYS A 28 5.97 6.73 -0.85
C CYS A 28 7.10 6.80 0.18
N SER A 29 8.03 5.84 0.18
CA SER A 29 9.02 5.70 1.27
C SER A 29 9.94 6.88 1.45
N ALA A 30 10.23 7.64 0.41
CA ALA A 30 11.15 8.79 0.48
C ALA A 30 10.44 10.11 0.17
N LEU A 31 9.11 10.13 0.25
CA LEU A 31 8.33 11.29 -0.12
C LEU A 31 7.85 12.07 1.11
N ASP A 32 7.77 13.39 0.97
CA ASP A 32 7.14 14.24 1.97
C ASP A 32 5.61 14.02 1.99
N PRO A 33 4.89 14.56 3.01
CA PRO A 33 3.44 14.33 3.11
C PRO A 33 2.63 14.82 1.92
N ILE A 34 3.04 15.91 1.28
CA ILE A 34 2.31 16.45 0.13
C ILE A 34 2.47 15.52 -1.08
N ALA A 35 3.69 15.11 -1.37
CA ALA A 35 3.98 14.17 -2.47
C ALA A 35 3.32 12.82 -2.21
N THR A 36 3.36 12.33 -0.96
CA THR A 36 2.70 11.09 -0.57
C THR A 36 1.20 11.15 -0.87
N SER A 37 0.55 12.24 -0.49
CA SER A 37 -0.88 12.43 -0.72
C SER A 37 -1.22 12.34 -2.22
N LYS A 38 -0.40 12.97 -3.06
CA LYS A 38 -0.60 12.93 -4.52
C LYS A 38 -0.45 11.52 -5.09
N ILE A 39 0.52 10.75 -4.59
CA ILE A 39 0.71 9.37 -5.03
C ILE A 39 -0.46 8.50 -4.55
N GLU A 40 -0.94 8.69 -3.33
CA GLU A 40 -2.10 7.95 -2.82
C GLU A 40 -3.35 8.26 -3.64
N ASP A 41 -3.58 9.52 -4.00
CA ASP A 41 -4.68 9.89 -4.89
C ASP A 41 -4.58 9.19 -6.25
N LEU A 42 -3.36 9.10 -6.79
CA LEU A 42 -3.12 8.39 -8.03
C LEU A 42 -3.43 6.90 -7.90
N MET A 43 -3.06 6.27 -6.78
CA MET A 43 -3.41 4.87 -6.52
C MET A 43 -4.92 4.66 -6.54
N LEU A 44 -5.67 5.56 -5.90
CA LEU A 44 -7.14 5.47 -5.86
C LEU A 44 -7.75 5.61 -7.27
N ASP A 45 -7.17 6.44 -8.11
CA ASP A 45 -7.59 6.56 -9.51
C ASP A 45 -7.25 5.29 -10.30
N LEU A 46 -6.05 4.76 -10.12
CA LEU A 46 -5.57 3.58 -10.85
C LEU A 46 -6.39 2.34 -10.55
N LYS A 47 -6.85 2.17 -9.32
CA LYS A 47 -7.63 0.97 -8.98
C LYS A 47 -8.97 0.90 -9.70
N GLN A 48 -9.42 1.98 -10.33
CA GLN A 48 -10.64 1.98 -11.14
C GLN A 48 -10.46 1.18 -12.43
N GLN A 49 -9.23 1.06 -12.92
CA GLN A 49 -8.92 0.41 -14.20
C GLN A 49 -8.00 -0.79 -14.05
N TYR A 50 -7.20 -0.84 -12.99
CA TYR A 50 -6.17 -1.86 -12.79
C TYR A 50 -6.33 -2.52 -11.44
N THR A 51 -5.82 -3.75 -11.33
CA THR A 51 -5.55 -4.34 -10.02
C THR A 51 -4.23 -3.75 -9.54
N VAL A 52 -4.27 -3.07 -8.39
CA VAL A 52 -3.09 -2.44 -7.82
C VAL A 52 -2.66 -3.20 -6.57
N ILE A 53 -1.40 -3.63 -6.53
CA ILE A 53 -0.80 -4.26 -5.37
C ILE A 53 0.29 -3.33 -4.85
N ILE A 54 0.20 -2.97 -3.57
CA ILE A 54 1.25 -2.18 -2.94
C ILE A 54 1.91 -2.98 -1.82
N VAL A 55 3.22 -2.85 -1.71
CA VAL A 55 3.99 -3.36 -0.58
C VAL A 55 4.43 -2.16 0.23
N THR A 56 4.06 -2.12 1.50
CA THR A 56 4.39 -0.98 2.34
C THR A 56 4.55 -1.39 3.80
N HIS A 57 5.46 -0.72 4.50
CA HIS A 57 5.57 -0.79 5.96
C HIS A 57 4.72 0.27 6.66
N ASN A 58 4.11 1.17 5.89
CA ASN A 58 3.28 2.23 6.45
C ASN A 58 1.85 1.73 6.63
N MET A 59 1.50 1.40 7.88
CA MET A 59 0.18 0.88 8.25
C MET A 59 -0.94 1.86 7.92
N GLN A 60 -0.69 3.14 8.13
CA GLN A 60 -1.69 4.17 7.87
C GLN A 60 -1.99 4.29 6.38
N GLN A 61 -0.95 4.17 5.54
CA GLN A 61 -1.14 4.16 4.10
C GLN A 61 -1.98 2.95 3.66
N ALA A 62 -1.65 1.77 4.15
CA ALA A 62 -2.43 0.57 3.85
C ALA A 62 -3.90 0.75 4.24
N ALA A 63 -4.15 1.32 5.40
CA ALA A 63 -5.52 1.56 5.88
C ALA A 63 -6.29 2.53 4.99
N ARG A 64 -5.58 3.56 4.46
CA ARG A 64 -6.25 4.59 3.65
C ARG A 64 -6.56 4.15 2.23
N VAL A 65 -5.68 3.38 1.60
CA VAL A 65 -5.73 3.20 0.14
C VAL A 65 -6.16 1.80 -0.28
N SER A 66 -6.09 0.79 0.60
CA SER A 66 -6.34 -0.58 0.18
C SER A 66 -7.75 -1.06 0.50
N ASP A 67 -8.28 -1.93 -0.36
CA ASP A 67 -9.54 -2.63 -0.14
C ASP A 67 -9.33 -3.92 0.64
N TYR A 68 -8.21 -4.60 0.38
CA TYR A 68 -7.79 -5.83 1.06
C TYR A 68 -6.37 -5.66 1.55
N THR A 69 -6.06 -6.26 2.68
CA THR A 69 -4.74 -6.20 3.29
C THR A 69 -4.26 -7.60 3.63
N ALA A 70 -3.00 -7.87 3.30
CA ALA A 70 -2.30 -9.08 3.71
C ALA A 70 -1.14 -8.67 4.62
N LEU A 71 -1.07 -9.26 5.81
CA LEU A 71 0.03 -9.04 6.74
C LEU A 71 1.01 -10.19 6.63
N PHE A 72 2.26 -9.85 6.31
CA PHE A 72 3.37 -10.80 6.28
C PHE A 72 4.35 -10.49 7.41
N TYR A 73 4.89 -11.54 8.02
CA TYR A 73 5.91 -11.43 9.05
C TYR A 73 6.92 -12.53 8.83
N PHE A 74 8.17 -12.15 8.61
CA PHE A 74 9.27 -13.09 8.26
C PHE A 74 8.89 -14.05 7.14
N GLY A 75 8.31 -13.51 6.05
CA GLY A 75 7.95 -14.30 4.88
C GLY A 75 6.72 -15.19 5.04
N ARG A 76 6.04 -15.13 6.18
CA ARG A 76 4.82 -15.90 6.43
C ARG A 76 3.59 -15.00 6.35
N LEU A 77 2.56 -15.47 5.66
CA LEU A 77 1.26 -14.80 5.68
C LEU A 77 0.60 -15.04 7.03
N ILE A 78 0.40 -13.98 7.78
CA ILE A 78 -0.22 -14.06 9.11
C ILE A 78 -1.74 -13.92 8.99
N GLU A 79 -2.19 -12.91 8.25
CA GLU A 79 -3.61 -12.68 8.09
C GLU A 79 -3.89 -11.97 6.78
N TYR A 80 -5.05 -12.28 6.16
CA TYR A 80 -5.51 -11.64 4.94
C TYR A 80 -7.01 -11.41 5.02
N GLY A 81 -7.48 -10.27 4.57
CA GLY A 81 -8.89 -9.98 4.52
C GLY A 81 -9.21 -8.55 4.13
N PRO A 82 -10.48 -8.17 4.19
CA PRO A 82 -10.86 -6.77 3.97
C PRO A 82 -10.12 -5.84 4.92
N THR A 83 -9.61 -4.75 4.39
CA THR A 83 -8.77 -3.82 5.15
C THR A 83 -9.44 -3.34 6.43
N ALA A 84 -10.71 -3.00 6.38
CA ALA A 84 -11.43 -2.55 7.57
C ALA A 84 -11.44 -3.61 8.67
N GLU A 85 -11.60 -4.88 8.32
CA GLU A 85 -11.59 -5.97 9.30
C GLU A 85 -10.20 -6.20 9.87
N ILE A 86 -9.16 -6.16 9.03
CA ILE A 86 -7.79 -6.33 9.47
C ILE A 86 -7.42 -5.27 10.51
N PHE A 87 -7.81 -4.02 10.29
CA PHE A 87 -7.44 -2.91 11.17
C PHE A 87 -8.36 -2.76 12.39
N GLN A 88 -9.62 -3.12 12.28
CA GLN A 88 -10.59 -2.92 13.37
C GLN A 88 -10.85 -4.18 14.18
N ARG A 89 -10.84 -5.34 13.53
CA ARG A 89 -11.18 -6.62 14.17
C ARG A 89 -10.24 -7.72 13.67
N PRO A 90 -8.94 -7.61 13.92
CA PRO A 90 -7.99 -8.64 13.50
C PRO A 90 -8.30 -9.97 14.20
N ARG A 91 -8.17 -11.07 13.46
CA ARG A 91 -8.41 -12.43 13.99
C ARG A 91 -7.19 -12.99 14.69
N ARG A 92 -6.01 -12.50 14.36
CA ARG A 92 -4.74 -12.99 14.90
C ARG A 92 -4.20 -11.97 15.90
N SER A 93 -3.66 -12.47 17.00
CA SER A 93 -3.01 -11.59 17.99
C SER A 93 -1.78 -10.92 17.41
N GLU A 94 -1.04 -11.61 16.53
CA GLU A 94 0.11 -11.01 15.84
C GLU A 94 -0.30 -9.79 15.03
N THR A 95 -1.45 -9.86 14.34
CA THR A 95 -1.98 -8.73 13.57
C THR A 95 -2.32 -7.56 14.49
N ALA A 96 -3.01 -7.82 15.59
CA ALA A 96 -3.36 -6.79 16.55
C ALA A 96 -2.11 -6.12 17.13
N ASP A 97 -1.10 -6.91 17.47
CA ASP A 97 0.16 -6.38 18.00
C ASP A 97 0.88 -5.52 16.97
N TYR A 98 0.92 -5.94 15.71
CA TYR A 98 1.56 -5.19 14.64
C TYR A 98 0.87 -3.84 14.42
N ILE A 99 -0.46 -3.83 14.37
CA ILE A 99 -1.24 -2.60 14.19
C ILE A 99 -1.02 -1.64 15.35
N GLN A 100 -0.89 -2.15 16.57
CA GLN A 100 -0.66 -1.35 17.77
C GLN A 100 0.81 -0.95 17.96
N GLY A 101 1.70 -1.36 17.04
CA GLY A 101 3.11 -1.04 17.14
C GLY A 101 3.85 -1.81 18.23
N ARG A 102 3.36 -2.99 18.61
CA ARG A 102 3.96 -3.80 19.68
C ARG A 102 5.04 -4.77 19.22
N PHE A 103 5.29 -4.83 17.92
CA PHE A 103 6.45 -5.57 17.41
C PHE A 103 7.70 -4.74 17.67
N GLY A 104 8.47 -5.19 18.57
CA GLY A 104 9.72 -4.54 18.90
C GLY A 104 10.84 -4.91 17.99
#